data_f4592ba3442cd1d1f0c9f953f725621c
#
_entry.id   f4592ba3442cd1d1f0c9f953f725621c
#
_cell.length_a   1.000
_cell.length_b   1.000
_cell.length_c   1.000
_cell.angle_alpha   90.00
_cell.angle_beta   90.00
_cell.angle_gamma   90.00
#
_symmetry.space_group_name_H-M   'P 1'
#
loop_
_entity.id
_entity.type
_entity.pdbx_description
1 polymer ?
#
loop_
_entity_poly.entity_id
_entity_poly.type
_entity_poly.pdbx_seq_one_letter_code
_entity_poly.pdbx_strand_id
1 'polypeptide(L)'
;VFPSWEEIPVSDVLLFSAGLDSFPAWHYLGKPPALYFDIGHRYRDQERAAIMALAERCGIKVSVSRELDLSRWEADDAIIPLRNVYFAMLAANRAERVWCVGVKGDATADKSPAAFRRISQMITALSGRPVLLDSPFWQMTKTEIVAWYLGEGLRAGDLLLTFSCSRADSLAVHCGRCPSCLRRWISLANNGVDAPFEADPWTWSRVADYYVPAMRDGTYPDHRAEEFFAALSAVGFLPPPTARHATSPDGRR
;
A
#
# COMPACT_ATOMS: atom_id res chain seq x y z
N VAL A 1 23.55 1.25 -10.70
CA VAL A 1 24.15 0.65 -9.48
C VAL A 1 23.50 1.35 -8.31
N PHE A 2 22.82 0.60 -7.44
CA PHE A 2 22.24 1.14 -6.21
C PHE A 2 23.33 1.22 -5.14
N PRO A 3 23.44 2.31 -4.35
CA PRO A 3 24.38 2.37 -3.24
C PRO A 3 24.06 1.28 -2.21
N SER A 4 25.08 0.70 -1.57
CA SER A 4 24.88 -0.16 -0.41
C SER A 4 24.34 0.68 0.73
N TRP A 5 23.33 0.18 1.46
CA TRP A 5 22.74 0.92 2.57
C TRP A 5 23.60 0.90 3.84
N GLU A 6 24.72 0.20 3.80
CA GLU A 6 25.63 -0.03 4.94
C GLU A 6 26.38 1.22 5.44
N GLU A 7 26.38 2.32 4.69
CA GLU A 7 27.38 3.37 4.90
C GLU A 7 26.96 4.54 5.80
N ILE A 8 25.68 4.68 6.22
CA ILE A 8 25.26 5.87 6.99
C ILE A 8 24.28 5.52 8.11
N PRO A 9 24.66 5.70 9.39
CA PRO A 9 23.66 5.80 10.46
C PRO A 9 22.79 7.03 10.21
N VAL A 10 21.47 6.82 10.10
CA VAL A 10 20.51 7.90 9.86
C VAL A 10 19.52 7.96 11.02
N SER A 11 19.05 9.17 11.34
CA SER A 11 17.98 9.32 12.34
C SER A 11 16.70 8.64 11.87
N ASP A 12 16.35 8.83 10.59
CA ASP A 12 15.11 8.41 9.98
C ASP A 12 15.36 7.64 8.68
N VAL A 13 14.58 6.60 8.43
CA VAL A 13 14.57 5.86 7.15
C VAL A 13 13.14 5.55 6.73
N LEU A 14 12.82 5.71 5.45
CA LEU A 14 11.54 5.28 4.87
C LEU A 14 11.70 3.92 4.19
N LEU A 15 10.89 2.95 4.58
CA LEU A 15 10.73 1.70 3.83
C LEU A 15 9.97 2.00 2.53
N PHE A 16 10.67 1.88 1.40
CA PHE A 16 10.23 2.40 0.13
C PHE A 16 10.06 1.28 -0.90
N SER A 17 8.81 0.96 -1.23
CA SER A 17 8.46 -0.07 -2.23
C SER A 17 8.09 0.52 -3.60
N ALA A 18 8.27 1.82 -3.81
CA ALA A 18 7.75 2.54 -4.99
C ALA A 18 6.23 2.36 -5.22
N GLY A 19 5.49 1.99 -4.18
CA GLY A 19 4.02 1.89 -4.21
C GLY A 19 3.33 3.24 -4.12
N LEU A 20 2.02 3.25 -4.41
CA LEU A 20 1.18 4.45 -4.38
C LEU A 20 1.11 5.12 -2.98
N ASP A 21 1.51 4.43 -1.91
CA ASP A 21 1.55 5.00 -0.56
C ASP A 21 2.96 5.48 -0.19
N SER A 22 3.99 4.68 -0.49
CA SER A 22 5.37 4.98 -0.08
C SER A 22 5.99 6.13 -0.87
N PHE A 23 5.59 6.33 -2.13
CA PHE A 23 6.08 7.45 -2.92
C PHE A 23 5.55 8.81 -2.43
N PRO A 24 4.23 9.01 -2.20
CA PRO A 24 3.74 10.21 -1.52
C PRO A 24 4.33 10.40 -0.12
N ALA A 25 4.54 9.33 0.66
CA ALA A 25 5.14 9.41 1.97
C ALA A 25 6.57 9.99 1.93
N TRP A 26 7.35 9.68 0.91
CA TRP A 26 8.67 10.27 0.73
C TRP A 26 8.62 11.80 0.61
N HIS A 27 7.65 12.34 -0.12
CA HIS A 27 7.42 13.78 -0.19
C HIS A 27 6.90 14.35 1.14
N TYR A 28 5.91 13.68 1.73
CA TYR A 28 5.27 14.11 2.99
C TYR A 28 6.28 14.23 4.15
N LEU A 29 7.23 13.33 4.21
CA LEU A 29 8.27 13.28 5.24
C LEU A 29 9.48 14.18 4.94
N GLY A 30 9.45 14.99 3.88
CA GLY A 30 10.56 15.86 3.52
C GLY A 30 11.75 15.12 2.88
N LYS A 31 11.48 14.02 2.18
CA LYS A 31 12.46 13.25 1.39
C LYS A 31 13.55 12.55 2.22
N PRO A 32 13.19 11.76 3.24
CA PRO A 32 14.16 11.01 4.03
C PRO A 32 14.91 9.98 3.17
N PRO A 33 16.03 9.41 3.66
CA PRO A 33 16.65 8.25 3.07
C PRO A 33 15.64 7.13 2.83
N ALA A 34 15.67 6.54 1.63
CA ALA A 34 14.74 5.50 1.21
C ALA A 34 15.45 4.14 1.18
N LEU A 35 14.82 3.13 1.78
CA LEU A 35 15.33 1.76 1.86
C LEU A 35 14.32 0.79 1.26
N TYR A 36 14.76 0.00 0.28
CA TYR A 36 14.00 -1.09 -0.30
C TYR A 36 14.58 -2.44 0.12
N PHE A 37 13.73 -3.34 0.59
CA PHE A 37 14.08 -4.72 0.87
C PHE A 37 13.68 -5.62 -0.31
N ASP A 38 14.66 -6.08 -1.08
CA ASP A 38 14.50 -7.11 -2.10
C ASP A 38 14.53 -8.49 -1.42
N ILE A 39 13.36 -9.00 -1.11
CA ILE A 39 13.15 -10.23 -0.33
C ILE A 39 12.78 -11.45 -1.18
N GLY A 40 12.99 -11.39 -2.49
CA GLY A 40 12.70 -12.50 -3.41
C GLY A 40 11.23 -12.69 -3.76
N HIS A 41 10.31 -11.82 -3.34
CA HIS A 41 8.87 -11.94 -3.61
C HIS A 41 8.55 -11.85 -5.10
N ARG A 42 7.39 -12.39 -5.51
CA ARG A 42 7.02 -12.62 -6.93
C ARG A 42 6.98 -11.36 -7.79
N TYR A 43 6.69 -10.18 -7.23
CA TYR A 43 6.58 -8.91 -7.96
C TYR A 43 7.77 -7.96 -7.72
N ARG A 44 8.91 -8.47 -7.23
CA ARG A 44 10.12 -7.68 -6.95
C ARG A 44 10.68 -6.94 -8.18
N ASP A 45 10.60 -7.56 -9.36
CA ASP A 45 11.16 -6.97 -10.57
C ASP A 45 10.36 -5.76 -11.03
N GLN A 46 9.04 -5.79 -10.83
CA GLN A 46 8.15 -4.67 -11.07
C GLN A 46 8.38 -3.52 -10.07
N GLU A 47 8.53 -3.83 -8.78
CA GLU A 47 8.90 -2.82 -7.79
C GLU A 47 10.25 -2.19 -8.09
N ARG A 48 11.25 -2.98 -8.49
CA ARG A 48 12.57 -2.47 -8.90
C ARG A 48 12.50 -1.58 -10.13
N ALA A 49 11.71 -1.94 -11.13
CA ALA A 49 11.48 -1.11 -12.31
C ALA A 49 10.83 0.24 -11.93
N ALA A 50 9.83 0.23 -11.05
CA ALA A 50 9.20 1.45 -10.52
C ALA A 50 10.19 2.31 -9.72
N ILE A 51 11.03 1.69 -8.87
CA ILE A 51 12.10 2.39 -8.13
C ILE A 51 13.05 3.09 -9.10
N MET A 52 13.50 2.40 -10.16
CA MET A 52 14.39 2.98 -11.16
C MET A 52 13.74 4.17 -11.89
N ALA A 53 12.49 4.02 -12.33
CA ALA A 53 11.75 5.09 -12.98
C ALA A 53 11.56 6.33 -12.09
N LEU A 54 11.23 6.13 -10.82
CA LEU A 54 11.09 7.22 -9.84
C LEU A 54 12.44 7.83 -9.46
N ALA A 55 13.51 7.03 -9.38
CA ALA A 55 14.87 7.51 -9.14
C ALA A 55 15.34 8.42 -10.27
N GLU A 56 15.15 8.01 -11.52
CA GLU A 56 15.48 8.81 -12.71
C GLU A 56 14.63 10.09 -12.77
N ARG A 57 13.32 9.96 -12.55
CA ARG A 57 12.36 11.05 -12.70
C ARG A 57 12.40 12.08 -11.59
N CYS A 58 12.52 11.63 -10.34
CA CYS A 58 12.37 12.47 -9.13
C CYS A 58 13.68 12.62 -8.33
N GLY A 59 14.76 11.97 -8.75
CA GLY A 59 16.05 12.02 -8.07
C GLY A 59 16.07 11.27 -6.72
N ILE A 60 15.17 10.31 -6.50
CA ILE A 60 15.13 9.52 -5.27
C ILE A 60 16.34 8.60 -5.21
N LYS A 61 17.10 8.70 -4.13
CA LYS A 61 18.18 7.75 -3.85
C LYS A 61 17.64 6.64 -2.97
N VAL A 62 17.51 5.44 -3.54
CA VAL A 62 17.00 4.26 -2.83
C VAL A 62 18.15 3.29 -2.58
N SER A 63 18.41 3.01 -1.32
CA SER A 63 19.30 1.91 -0.92
C SER A 63 18.56 0.58 -1.02
N VAL A 64 19.24 -0.47 -1.48
CA VAL A 64 18.63 -1.81 -1.64
C VAL A 64 19.33 -2.80 -0.72
N SER A 65 18.58 -3.41 0.21
CA SER A 65 19.04 -4.54 1.01
C SER A 65 18.56 -5.86 0.38
N ARG A 66 19.46 -6.86 0.33
CA ARG A 66 19.20 -8.23 -0.12
C ARG A 66 19.61 -9.27 0.93
N GLU A 67 19.68 -8.85 2.18
CA GLU A 67 20.10 -9.69 3.29
C GLU A 67 19.06 -10.74 3.69
N LEU A 68 17.82 -10.59 3.20
CA LEU A 68 16.69 -11.40 3.59
C LEU A 68 15.98 -11.98 2.36
N ASP A 69 15.78 -13.29 2.34
CA ASP A 69 14.92 -13.97 1.37
C ASP A 69 13.70 -14.55 2.10
N LEU A 70 12.52 -14.01 1.79
CA LEU A 70 11.23 -14.46 2.33
C LEU A 70 10.33 -15.11 1.26
N SER A 71 10.83 -15.34 0.05
CA SER A 71 10.05 -15.83 -1.09
C SER A 71 9.25 -17.10 -0.78
N ARG A 72 9.84 -18.03 -0.04
CA ARG A 72 9.19 -19.31 0.34
C ARG A 72 8.03 -19.16 1.32
N TRP A 73 7.88 -17.98 1.96
CA TRP A 73 6.81 -17.70 2.90
C TRP A 73 5.68 -16.89 2.28
N GLU A 74 5.81 -16.56 0.99
CA GLU A 74 4.81 -15.79 0.27
C GLU A 74 3.60 -16.67 -0.04
N ALA A 75 2.43 -16.30 0.50
CA ALA A 75 1.16 -16.96 0.25
C ALA A 75 0.58 -16.59 -1.13
N ASP A 76 -0.46 -17.30 -1.57
CA ASP A 76 -1.10 -17.07 -2.88
C ASP A 76 -1.67 -15.66 -3.03
N ASP A 77 -2.11 -15.05 -1.94
CA ASP A 77 -2.59 -13.66 -1.87
C ASP A 77 -1.47 -12.61 -1.78
N ALA A 78 -0.20 -13.03 -1.94
CA ALA A 78 1.00 -12.20 -1.83
C ALA A 78 1.28 -11.67 -0.42
N ILE A 79 0.69 -12.27 0.61
CA ILE A 79 1.00 -11.96 2.01
C ILE A 79 2.22 -12.77 2.44
N ILE A 80 3.16 -12.10 3.07
CA ILE A 80 4.30 -12.72 3.76
C ILE A 80 4.13 -12.43 5.25
N PRO A 81 3.91 -13.46 6.08
CA PRO A 81 3.74 -13.28 7.52
C PRO A 81 4.93 -12.58 8.17
N LEU A 82 4.66 -11.67 9.11
CA LEU A 82 5.67 -10.93 9.88
C LEU A 82 6.64 -10.08 9.03
N ARG A 83 6.33 -9.83 7.77
CA ARG A 83 7.20 -9.07 6.85
C ARG A 83 7.62 -7.72 7.45
N ASN A 84 6.68 -6.97 8.03
CA ASN A 84 6.97 -5.66 8.59
C ASN A 84 7.83 -5.74 9.86
N VAL A 85 7.77 -6.83 10.61
CA VAL A 85 8.65 -7.09 11.76
C VAL A 85 10.09 -7.29 11.30
N TYR A 86 10.33 -8.14 10.29
CA TYR A 86 11.67 -8.34 9.72
C TYR A 86 12.26 -7.02 9.19
N PHE A 87 11.48 -6.26 8.45
CA PHE A 87 11.92 -4.97 7.90
C PHE A 87 12.27 -3.98 9.02
N ALA A 88 11.43 -3.88 10.04
CA ALA A 88 11.68 -3.00 11.17
C ALA A 88 12.97 -3.37 11.93
N MET A 89 13.19 -4.67 12.17
CA MET A 89 14.39 -5.15 12.86
C MET A 89 15.66 -4.84 12.07
N LEU A 90 15.68 -5.10 10.77
CA LEU A 90 16.86 -4.82 9.93
C LEU A 90 17.11 -3.30 9.81
N ALA A 91 16.06 -2.52 9.53
CA ALA A 91 16.17 -1.07 9.42
C ALA A 91 16.62 -0.42 10.74
N ALA A 92 16.15 -0.97 11.87
CA ALA A 92 16.51 -0.49 13.20
C ALA A 92 18.00 -0.62 13.53
N ASN A 93 18.78 -1.47 12.85
CA ASN A 93 20.23 -1.52 13.05
C ASN A 93 20.92 -0.20 12.65
N ARG A 94 20.26 0.63 11.82
CA ARG A 94 20.85 1.84 11.26
C ARG A 94 20.04 3.11 11.49
N ALA A 95 18.78 3.00 11.90
CA ALA A 95 17.90 4.13 12.12
C ALA A 95 17.24 4.05 13.49
N GLU A 96 16.99 5.22 14.08
CA GLU A 96 16.20 5.34 15.31
C GLU A 96 14.71 5.39 14.99
N ARG A 97 14.36 5.94 13.83
CA ARG A 97 12.98 5.98 13.34
C ARG A 97 12.86 5.30 11.98
N VAL A 98 11.97 4.32 11.92
CA VAL A 98 11.65 3.57 10.71
C VAL A 98 10.22 3.92 10.28
N TRP A 99 10.09 4.57 9.13
CA TRP A 99 8.81 4.86 8.53
C TRP A 99 8.36 3.70 7.64
N CYS A 100 7.32 3.00 8.06
CA CYS A 100 6.68 1.93 7.29
C CYS A 100 5.23 2.33 7.02
N VAL A 101 4.88 2.58 5.76
CA VAL A 101 3.60 3.22 5.44
C VAL A 101 2.43 2.28 5.68
N GLY A 102 1.62 2.60 6.68
CA GLY A 102 0.28 2.09 6.92
C GLY A 102 -0.74 3.22 6.70
N VAL A 103 -1.94 2.88 6.27
CA VAL A 103 -3.00 3.84 5.96
C VAL A 103 -4.24 3.57 6.81
N LYS A 104 -5.16 4.53 6.87
CA LYS A 104 -6.44 4.38 7.58
C LYS A 104 -7.16 3.13 7.11
N GLY A 105 -7.55 2.30 8.07
CA GLY A 105 -8.22 1.03 7.81
C GLY A 105 -7.30 -0.15 7.46
N ASP A 106 -5.96 0.01 7.46
CA ASP A 106 -5.06 -1.14 7.44
C ASP A 106 -5.10 -1.84 8.81
N ALA A 107 -5.37 -3.15 8.80
CA ALA A 107 -5.60 -3.95 10.02
C ALA A 107 -5.01 -5.36 9.91
N THR A 108 -3.88 -5.53 9.19
CA THR A 108 -3.16 -6.79 9.24
C THR A 108 -2.44 -6.95 10.59
N ALA A 109 -2.17 -8.19 10.97
CA ALA A 109 -1.63 -8.52 12.29
C ALA A 109 -0.35 -7.73 12.65
N ASP A 110 0.53 -7.48 11.66
CA ASP A 110 1.80 -6.77 11.80
C ASP A 110 1.78 -5.32 11.25
N LYS A 111 0.59 -4.81 10.83
CA LYS A 111 0.45 -3.49 10.21
C LYS A 111 -0.77 -2.75 10.74
N SER A 112 -0.62 -2.20 11.92
CA SER A 112 -1.59 -1.34 12.58
C SER A 112 -0.86 -0.45 13.59
N PRO A 113 -1.45 0.67 14.06
CA PRO A 113 -0.82 1.49 15.11
C PRO A 113 -0.45 0.69 16.36
N ALA A 114 -1.29 -0.27 16.76
CA ALA A 114 -1.03 -1.13 17.93
C ALA A 114 0.12 -2.11 17.66
N ALA A 115 0.17 -2.72 16.48
CA ALA A 115 1.26 -3.60 16.08
C ALA A 115 2.60 -2.86 16.04
N PHE A 116 2.63 -1.68 15.43
CA PHE A 116 3.87 -0.88 15.33
C PHE A 116 4.38 -0.44 16.70
N ARG A 117 3.50 -0.06 17.63
CA ARG A 117 3.91 0.21 19.02
C ARG A 117 4.56 -1.02 19.67
N ARG A 118 3.98 -2.22 19.52
CA ARG A 118 4.54 -3.46 20.08
C ARG A 118 5.89 -3.81 19.47
N ILE A 119 6.03 -3.67 18.13
CA ILE A 119 7.29 -3.90 17.42
C ILE A 119 8.36 -2.92 17.92
N SER A 120 8.03 -1.63 18.03
CA SER A 120 8.94 -0.60 18.57
C SER A 120 9.40 -0.93 19.99
N GLN A 121 8.48 -1.31 20.87
CA GLN A 121 8.79 -1.69 22.25
C GLN A 121 9.72 -2.91 22.31
N MET A 122 9.43 -3.94 21.50
CA MET A 122 10.26 -5.15 21.42
C MET A 122 11.68 -4.81 20.95
N ILE A 123 11.81 -4.07 19.83
CA ILE A 123 13.12 -3.72 19.27
C ILE A 123 13.89 -2.83 20.27
N THR A 124 13.24 -1.84 20.87
CA THR A 124 13.86 -0.97 21.89
C THR A 124 14.39 -1.77 23.08
N ALA A 125 13.58 -2.71 23.60
CA ALA A 125 13.99 -3.54 24.73
C ALA A 125 15.17 -4.45 24.41
N LEU A 126 15.19 -5.03 23.22
CA LEU A 126 16.23 -5.99 22.81
C LEU A 126 17.52 -5.32 22.31
N SER A 127 17.41 -4.14 21.69
CA SER A 127 18.57 -3.41 21.17
C SER A 127 19.25 -2.49 22.21
N GLY A 128 18.59 -2.22 23.33
CA GLY A 128 19.08 -1.30 24.36
C GLY A 128 19.07 0.19 23.95
N ARG A 129 18.42 0.55 22.82
CA ARG A 129 18.31 1.92 22.34
C ARG A 129 16.89 2.22 21.83
N PRO A 130 16.44 3.48 21.91
CA PRO A 130 15.11 3.84 21.41
C PRO A 130 14.98 3.57 19.90
N VAL A 131 13.92 2.88 19.50
CA VAL A 131 13.55 2.67 18.11
C VAL A 131 12.04 2.90 17.95
N LEU A 132 11.68 3.72 16.97
CA LEU A 132 10.30 4.01 16.63
C LEU A 132 9.97 3.47 15.22
N LEU A 133 9.02 2.56 15.14
CA LEU A 133 8.36 2.17 13.89
C LEU A 133 7.03 2.89 13.82
N ASP A 134 6.80 3.68 12.77
CA ASP A 134 5.56 4.43 12.62
C ASP A 134 5.16 4.63 11.16
N SER A 135 3.96 5.18 10.93
CA SER A 135 3.48 5.61 9.62
C SER A 135 2.98 7.06 9.67
N PRO A 136 3.26 7.86 8.63
CA PRO A 136 2.74 9.22 8.56
C PRO A 136 1.24 9.26 8.22
N PHE A 137 0.64 8.14 7.75
CA PHE A 137 -0.68 8.13 7.13
C PHE A 137 -1.74 7.30 7.87
N TRP A 138 -1.57 7.03 9.19
CA TRP A 138 -2.57 6.28 9.94
C TRP A 138 -3.97 6.88 9.93
N GLN A 139 -4.08 8.19 9.73
CA GLN A 139 -5.35 8.92 9.70
C GLN A 139 -5.85 9.21 8.28
N MET A 140 -5.09 8.84 7.26
CA MET A 140 -5.42 9.12 5.85
C MET A 140 -5.73 7.84 5.09
N THR A 141 -6.77 7.87 4.27
CA THR A 141 -7.05 6.84 3.27
C THR A 141 -6.09 6.97 2.08
N LYS A 142 -6.05 5.97 1.20
CA LYS A 142 -5.28 6.09 -0.05
C LYS A 142 -5.78 7.24 -0.94
N THR A 143 -7.06 7.48 -0.97
CA THR A 143 -7.68 8.58 -1.73
C THR A 143 -7.23 9.92 -1.18
N GLU A 144 -7.24 10.09 0.14
CA GLU A 144 -6.76 11.31 0.81
C GLU A 144 -5.26 11.54 0.62
N ILE A 145 -4.45 10.48 0.58
CA ILE A 145 -3.00 10.56 0.29
C ILE A 145 -2.77 11.08 -1.13
N VAL A 146 -3.51 10.56 -2.12
CA VAL A 146 -3.43 11.03 -3.51
C VAL A 146 -3.90 12.47 -3.59
N ALA A 147 -5.02 12.84 -2.93
CA ALA A 147 -5.53 14.20 -2.88
C ALA A 147 -4.51 15.17 -2.29
N TRP A 148 -3.89 14.81 -1.16
CA TRP A 148 -2.81 15.60 -0.55
C TRP A 148 -1.65 15.80 -1.54
N TYR A 149 -1.16 14.70 -2.15
CA TYR A 149 -0.04 14.74 -3.09
C TYR A 149 -0.29 15.72 -4.26
N LEU A 150 -1.48 15.67 -4.83
CA LEU A 150 -1.88 16.58 -5.91
C LEU A 150 -2.08 18.02 -5.41
N GLY A 151 -2.61 18.19 -4.19
CA GLY A 151 -2.80 19.49 -3.54
C GLY A 151 -1.49 20.23 -3.25
N GLU A 152 -0.39 19.51 -3.05
CA GLU A 152 0.97 20.07 -2.96
C GLU A 152 1.54 20.51 -4.33
N GLY A 153 0.75 20.44 -5.40
CA GLY A 153 1.20 20.79 -6.75
C GLY A 153 2.14 19.75 -7.38
N LEU A 154 2.24 18.54 -6.81
CA LEU A 154 3.05 17.47 -7.32
C LEU A 154 2.37 16.80 -8.53
N ARG A 155 3.15 16.18 -9.39
CA ARG A 155 2.68 15.78 -10.71
C ARG A 155 1.95 14.44 -10.67
N ALA A 156 0.72 14.37 -11.16
CA ALA A 156 -0.06 13.14 -11.30
C ALA A 156 0.69 12.05 -12.10
N GLY A 157 1.43 12.46 -13.14
CA GLY A 157 2.24 11.54 -13.95
C GLY A 157 3.30 10.76 -13.17
N ASP A 158 3.80 11.32 -12.07
CA ASP A 158 4.80 10.64 -11.24
C ASP A 158 4.12 9.54 -10.37
N LEU A 159 2.83 9.70 -10.01
CA LEU A 159 2.05 8.63 -9.37
C LEU A 159 1.85 7.43 -10.30
N LEU A 160 1.80 7.66 -11.62
CA LEU A 160 1.65 6.58 -12.60
C LEU A 160 2.90 5.70 -12.71
N LEU A 161 4.07 6.21 -12.32
CA LEU A 161 5.31 5.43 -12.24
C LEU A 161 5.36 4.47 -11.05
N THR A 162 4.47 4.63 -10.06
CA THR A 162 4.41 3.75 -8.88
C THR A 162 3.84 2.39 -9.23
N PHE A 163 4.25 1.34 -8.50
CA PHE A 163 3.76 -0.02 -8.70
C PHE A 163 2.98 -0.52 -7.48
N SER A 164 1.83 -1.17 -7.69
CA SER A 164 0.96 -1.67 -6.62
C SER A 164 0.36 -3.05 -6.88
N CYS A 165 0.58 -3.63 -8.07
CA CYS A 165 -0.01 -4.93 -8.41
C CYS A 165 0.65 -6.06 -7.60
N SER A 166 -0.15 -6.99 -7.10
CA SER A 166 0.32 -8.19 -6.39
C SER A 166 0.49 -9.41 -7.31
N ARG A 167 0.29 -9.26 -8.61
CA ARG A 167 0.53 -10.29 -9.64
C ARG A 167 1.80 -9.96 -10.41
N ALA A 168 2.54 -10.98 -10.78
CA ALA A 168 3.84 -10.87 -11.46
C ALA A 168 3.73 -11.05 -12.98
N ASP A 169 2.52 -11.04 -13.53
CA ASP A 169 2.27 -11.49 -14.92
C ASP A 169 2.78 -10.48 -15.98
N SER A 170 3.00 -9.20 -15.59
CA SER A 170 3.49 -8.17 -16.51
C SER A 170 4.46 -7.22 -15.81
N LEU A 171 5.52 -6.81 -16.51
CA LEU A 171 6.47 -5.80 -16.02
C LEU A 171 5.99 -4.37 -16.22
N ALA A 172 5.05 -4.14 -17.12
CA ALA A 172 4.77 -2.79 -17.61
C ALA A 172 3.44 -2.21 -17.12
N VAL A 173 2.42 -3.05 -16.84
CA VAL A 173 1.06 -2.59 -16.59
C VAL A 173 0.44 -3.32 -15.41
N HIS A 174 -0.39 -2.63 -14.66
CA HIS A 174 -1.19 -3.22 -13.58
C HIS A 174 -2.27 -4.14 -14.14
N CYS A 175 -2.44 -5.35 -13.58
CA CYS A 175 -3.36 -6.35 -14.14
C CYS A 175 -4.85 -5.96 -14.11
N GLY A 176 -5.27 -5.02 -13.26
CA GLY A 176 -6.68 -4.64 -13.06
C GLY A 176 -7.55 -5.70 -12.37
N ARG A 177 -7.03 -6.90 -12.08
CA ARG A 177 -7.78 -8.06 -11.57
C ARG A 177 -7.22 -8.58 -10.24
N CYS A 178 -6.76 -7.69 -9.39
CA CYS A 178 -6.33 -8.02 -8.03
C CYS A 178 -6.77 -6.94 -7.02
N PRO A 179 -6.81 -7.26 -5.70
CA PRO A 179 -7.24 -6.30 -4.69
C PRO A 179 -6.40 -5.01 -4.66
N SER A 180 -5.10 -5.12 -4.94
CA SER A 180 -4.20 -3.97 -4.96
C SER A 180 -4.48 -3.04 -6.14
N CYS A 181 -4.78 -3.59 -7.33
CA CYS A 181 -5.17 -2.81 -8.51
C CYS A 181 -6.52 -2.12 -8.30
N LEU A 182 -7.49 -2.80 -7.69
CA LEU A 182 -8.78 -2.20 -7.35
C LEU A 182 -8.62 -1.01 -6.39
N ARG A 183 -7.85 -1.18 -5.31
CA ARG A 183 -7.55 -0.09 -4.35
C ARG A 183 -6.80 1.07 -5.00
N ARG A 184 -5.84 0.79 -5.89
CA ARG A 184 -5.12 1.80 -6.66
C ARG A 184 -6.07 2.60 -7.54
N TRP A 185 -6.91 1.91 -8.32
CA TRP A 185 -7.88 2.53 -9.20
C TRP A 185 -8.84 3.44 -8.43
N ILE A 186 -9.45 2.95 -7.33
CA ILE A 186 -10.36 3.74 -6.49
C ILE A 186 -9.70 5.05 -6.07
N SER A 187 -8.46 4.98 -5.58
CA SER A 187 -7.76 6.15 -5.07
C SER A 187 -7.43 7.17 -6.16
N LEU A 188 -7.04 6.71 -7.34
CA LEU A 188 -6.70 7.56 -8.48
C LEU A 188 -7.97 8.13 -9.14
N ALA A 189 -9.01 7.31 -9.37
CA ALA A 189 -10.26 7.71 -10.00
C ALA A 189 -10.99 8.79 -9.17
N ASN A 190 -11.04 8.65 -7.85
CA ASN A 190 -11.63 9.66 -6.96
C ASN A 190 -10.86 11.01 -6.97
N ASN A 191 -9.67 11.02 -7.52
CA ASN A 191 -8.85 12.23 -7.69
C ASN A 191 -8.73 12.66 -9.17
N GLY A 192 -9.54 12.10 -10.06
CA GLY A 192 -9.52 12.45 -11.49
C GLY A 192 -8.24 12.05 -12.23
N VAL A 193 -7.48 11.07 -11.69
CA VAL A 193 -6.27 10.56 -12.32
C VAL A 193 -6.59 9.26 -13.05
N ASP A 194 -6.49 9.30 -14.37
CA ASP A 194 -6.61 8.12 -15.20
C ASP A 194 -5.29 7.32 -15.22
N ALA A 195 -5.37 6.01 -14.99
CA ALA A 195 -4.22 5.14 -14.90
C ALA A 195 -4.41 3.89 -15.78
N PRO A 196 -3.37 3.46 -16.52
CA PRO A 196 -3.47 2.29 -17.37
C PRO A 196 -3.53 1.00 -16.55
N PHE A 197 -4.42 0.09 -16.98
CA PHE A 197 -4.54 -1.29 -16.50
C PHE A 197 -4.70 -2.22 -17.71
N GLU A 198 -4.29 -3.49 -17.58
CA GLU A 198 -4.56 -4.52 -18.60
C GLU A 198 -6.06 -4.78 -18.75
N ALA A 199 -6.79 -4.70 -17.66
CA ALA A 199 -8.25 -4.73 -17.63
C ALA A 199 -8.75 -3.70 -16.62
N ASP A 200 -9.84 -3.06 -16.96
CA ASP A 200 -10.48 -2.08 -16.09
C ASP A 200 -10.86 -2.69 -14.74
N PRO A 201 -10.34 -2.18 -13.61
CA PRO A 201 -10.54 -2.82 -12.31
C PRO A 201 -12.00 -2.97 -11.88
N TRP A 202 -12.89 -2.09 -12.34
CA TRP A 202 -14.33 -2.17 -12.04
C TRP A 202 -15.05 -3.28 -12.82
N THR A 203 -14.45 -3.80 -13.92
CA THR A 203 -15.00 -4.92 -14.70
C THR A 203 -14.61 -6.29 -14.14
N TRP A 204 -13.72 -6.34 -13.14
CA TRP A 204 -13.34 -7.59 -12.49
C TRP A 204 -14.57 -8.21 -11.81
N SER A 205 -14.91 -9.45 -12.18
CA SER A 205 -16.15 -10.12 -11.69
C SER A 205 -16.29 -10.05 -10.17
N ARG A 206 -15.17 -10.16 -9.43
CA ARG A 206 -15.17 -10.06 -7.97
C ARG A 206 -15.69 -8.71 -7.45
N VAL A 207 -15.69 -7.66 -8.26
CA VAL A 207 -16.28 -6.37 -7.88
C VAL A 207 -17.78 -6.53 -7.67
N ALA A 208 -18.48 -7.13 -8.63
CA ALA A 208 -19.93 -7.36 -8.53
C ALA A 208 -20.26 -8.48 -7.53
N ASP A 209 -19.50 -9.58 -7.56
CA ASP A 209 -19.84 -10.80 -6.84
C ASP A 209 -19.47 -10.76 -5.35
N TYR A 210 -18.46 -9.96 -4.99
CA TYR A 210 -17.96 -9.91 -3.62
C TYR A 210 -17.90 -8.48 -3.06
N TYR A 211 -17.20 -7.53 -3.73
CA TYR A 211 -16.95 -6.23 -3.12
C TYR A 211 -18.22 -5.39 -2.97
N VAL A 212 -19.11 -5.38 -3.96
CA VAL A 212 -20.38 -4.64 -3.87
C VAL A 212 -21.25 -5.13 -2.71
N PRO A 213 -21.52 -6.45 -2.54
CA PRO A 213 -22.21 -6.95 -1.35
C PRO A 213 -21.48 -6.60 -0.04
N ALA A 214 -20.18 -6.89 0.05
CA ALA A 214 -19.40 -6.71 1.26
C ALA A 214 -19.26 -5.24 1.71
N MET A 215 -19.27 -4.28 0.77
CA MET A 215 -19.32 -2.85 1.10
C MET A 215 -20.70 -2.42 1.60
N ARG A 216 -21.78 -3.06 1.12
CA ARG A 216 -23.15 -2.75 1.52
C ARG A 216 -23.56 -3.34 2.87
N ASP A 217 -23.01 -4.50 3.22
CA ASP A 217 -23.33 -5.20 4.48
C ASP A 217 -22.46 -4.76 5.66
N GLY A 218 -21.54 -3.80 5.45
CA GLY A 218 -20.67 -3.28 6.49
C GLY A 218 -19.46 -4.16 6.81
N THR A 219 -19.11 -5.13 5.96
CA THR A 219 -17.87 -5.92 6.10
C THR A 219 -16.63 -5.02 6.04
N TYR A 220 -16.72 -3.92 5.29
CA TYR A 220 -15.68 -2.90 5.22
C TYR A 220 -16.10 -1.62 5.96
N PRO A 221 -15.13 -0.83 6.49
CA PRO A 221 -15.44 0.46 7.11
C PRO A 221 -16.12 1.44 6.14
N ASP A 222 -17.01 2.30 6.65
CA ASP A 222 -17.84 3.23 5.87
C ASP A 222 -17.03 4.06 4.87
N HIS A 223 -15.89 4.63 5.29
CA HIS A 223 -15.02 5.42 4.40
C HIS A 223 -14.53 4.62 3.17
N ARG A 224 -14.32 3.30 3.29
CA ARG A 224 -13.94 2.45 2.15
C ARG A 224 -15.12 2.20 1.22
N ALA A 225 -16.32 2.04 1.78
CA ALA A 225 -17.54 1.88 1.00
C ALA A 225 -17.86 3.17 0.23
N GLU A 226 -17.75 4.32 0.88
CA GLU A 226 -17.96 5.64 0.26
C GLU A 226 -17.01 5.86 -0.92
N GLU A 227 -15.71 5.68 -0.74
CA GLU A 227 -14.70 5.82 -1.80
C GLU A 227 -14.93 4.84 -2.95
N PHE A 228 -15.29 3.59 -2.64
CA PHE A 228 -15.54 2.56 -3.61
C PHE A 228 -16.76 2.88 -4.50
N PHE A 229 -17.88 3.27 -3.89
CA PHE A 229 -19.09 3.61 -4.65
C PHE A 229 -18.94 4.93 -5.40
N ALA A 230 -18.20 5.90 -4.90
CA ALA A 230 -17.88 7.13 -5.61
C ALA A 230 -17.08 6.84 -6.90
N ALA A 231 -16.04 6.00 -6.81
CA ALA A 231 -15.26 5.60 -7.99
C ALA A 231 -16.11 4.81 -9.01
N LEU A 232 -16.95 3.89 -8.57
CA LEU A 232 -17.86 3.14 -9.46
C LEU A 232 -18.87 4.06 -10.16
N SER A 233 -19.41 5.02 -9.43
CA SER A 233 -20.36 6.01 -10.00
C SER A 233 -19.71 6.86 -11.09
N ALA A 234 -18.46 7.25 -10.90
CA ALA A 234 -17.69 8.06 -11.87
C ALA A 234 -17.52 7.37 -13.24
N VAL A 235 -17.49 6.04 -13.26
CA VAL A 235 -17.40 5.24 -14.51
C VAL A 235 -18.77 4.72 -14.99
N GLY A 236 -19.87 5.19 -14.40
CA GLY A 236 -21.22 4.76 -14.76
C GLY A 236 -21.55 3.31 -14.40
N PHE A 237 -20.76 2.68 -13.53
CA PHE A 237 -21.06 1.33 -13.03
C PHE A 237 -22.22 1.41 -12.04
N LEU A 238 -23.40 0.92 -12.47
CA LEU A 238 -24.57 0.78 -11.59
C LEU A 238 -24.56 -0.63 -11.00
N PRO A 239 -24.17 -0.79 -9.73
CA PRO A 239 -24.23 -2.10 -9.11
C PRO A 239 -25.68 -2.58 -9.06
N PRO A 240 -25.96 -3.90 -9.26
CA PRO A 240 -27.32 -4.42 -9.26
C PRO A 240 -28.06 -4.00 -7.98
N PRO A 241 -29.36 -3.72 -8.05
CA PRO A 241 -30.15 -3.37 -6.88
C PRO A 241 -30.02 -4.49 -5.85
N THR A 242 -29.86 -4.13 -4.58
CA THR A 242 -29.91 -5.11 -3.50
C THR A 242 -31.21 -5.87 -3.58
N ALA A 243 -31.15 -7.19 -3.69
CA ALA A 243 -32.29 -8.01 -3.31
C ALA A 243 -32.61 -7.63 -1.86
N ARG A 244 -33.71 -6.88 -1.65
CA ARG A 244 -34.20 -6.64 -0.30
C ARG A 244 -34.42 -8.03 0.29
N HIS A 245 -33.73 -8.34 1.38
CA HIS A 245 -34.15 -9.45 2.22
C HIS A 245 -35.61 -9.17 2.52
N ALA A 246 -36.48 -9.93 1.87
CA ALA A 246 -37.88 -9.98 2.24
C ALA A 246 -37.88 -10.41 3.70
N THR A 247 -38.04 -9.45 4.60
CA THR A 247 -38.45 -9.74 5.98
C THR A 247 -39.74 -10.54 5.82
N SER A 248 -39.64 -11.83 6.04
CA SER A 248 -40.80 -12.72 6.14
C SER A 248 -41.71 -12.12 7.19
N PRO A 249 -42.97 -11.73 6.83
CA PRO A 249 -43.95 -11.35 7.83
C PRO A 249 -44.61 -12.63 8.30
N ASP A 250 -43.96 -13.38 9.18
CA ASP A 250 -44.71 -14.39 9.94
C ASP A 250 -44.12 -14.55 11.33
N GLY A 251 -44.54 -13.62 12.19
CA GLY A 251 -44.63 -13.90 13.59
C GLY A 251 -45.86 -14.77 13.82
N ARG A 252 -45.64 -16.04 14.17
CA ARG A 252 -46.57 -16.79 15.05
C ARG A 252 -45.89 -18.01 15.65
N ARG A 253 -45.77 -17.91 16.96
CA ARG A 253 -45.78 -18.86 18.08
C ARG A 253 -44.48 -19.54 18.41
#